data_adcaf84958821e509395c0386d058ac8
#
_entry.id   adcaf84958821e509395c0386d058ac8
#
_cell.length_a   1.000
_cell.length_b   1.000
_cell.length_c   1.000
_cell.angle_alpha   90.00
_cell.angle_beta   90.00
_cell.angle_gamma   90.00
#
_symmetry.space_group_name_H-M   'P 1'
#
loop_
_entity.id
_entity.type
_entity.pdbx_description
1 polymer ?
#
loop_
_entity_poly.entity_id
_entity_poly.type
_entity_poly.pdbx_seq_one_letter_code
_entity_poly.pdbx_strand_id
1 'polypeptide(L)'
;MKSIEKVVETYNDGNYVTILLFNEATKNGFYYEFETSNLVTKWNEILKDLNELDNSSYPKSSTVISRAFNNEDELITYFEDNIL
;
A
#
# COMPACT_ATOMS: atom_id res chain seq x y z
N MET A 1 -15.47 11.48 5.44
CA MET A 1 -14.24 11.24 6.18
C MET A 1 -13.31 10.37 5.36
N LYS A 2 -12.05 10.73 5.29
CA LYS A 2 -11.08 9.94 4.51
C LYS A 2 -10.74 8.65 5.21
N SER A 3 -10.51 7.60 4.43
CA SER A 3 -9.91 6.38 4.94
C SER A 3 -8.54 6.67 5.51
N ILE A 4 -8.17 5.96 6.56
CA ILE A 4 -6.85 6.09 7.15
C ILE A 4 -6.00 4.94 6.61
N GLU A 5 -5.20 5.25 5.61
CA GLU A 5 -4.18 4.37 5.09
C GLU A 5 -2.87 4.65 5.80
N LYS A 6 -2.16 3.60 6.09
CA LYS A 6 -0.93 3.69 6.83
C LYS A 6 0.13 2.89 6.11
N VAL A 7 1.25 3.53 5.84
CA VAL A 7 2.43 2.84 5.31
C VAL A 7 2.96 1.95 6.42
N VAL A 8 2.96 0.65 6.20
CA VAL A 8 3.41 -0.31 7.22
C VAL A 8 4.82 -0.81 6.95
N GLU A 9 5.24 -0.86 5.67
CA GLU A 9 6.58 -1.29 5.31
C GLU A 9 6.95 -0.78 3.92
N THR A 10 8.24 -0.56 3.71
CA THR A 10 8.77 -0.18 2.40
C THR A 10 9.91 -1.13 2.06
N TYR A 11 9.87 -1.69 0.86
CA TYR A 11 10.88 -2.61 0.36
C TYR A 11 11.59 -1.96 -0.82
N ASN A 12 12.92 -2.06 -0.84
CA ASN A 12 13.71 -1.47 -1.91
C ASN A 12 14.90 -2.39 -2.21
N ASP A 13 14.92 -2.95 -3.42
CA ASP A 13 16.00 -3.84 -3.84
C ASP A 13 17.06 -3.13 -4.71
N GLY A 14 16.99 -1.81 -4.79
CA GLY A 14 17.89 -1.01 -5.62
C GLY A 14 17.34 -0.68 -6.99
N ASN A 15 16.44 -1.49 -7.52
CA ASN A 15 15.80 -1.31 -8.83
C ASN A 15 14.33 -0.97 -8.71
N TYR A 16 13.64 -1.60 -7.76
CA TYR A 16 12.21 -1.43 -7.53
C TYR A 16 11.93 -1.09 -6.08
N VAL A 17 10.90 -0.30 -5.88
CA VAL A 17 10.39 0.06 -4.55
C VAL A 17 8.96 -0.47 -4.45
N THR A 18 8.65 -1.13 -3.34
CA THR A 18 7.30 -1.57 -3.01
C THR A 18 6.88 -0.89 -1.71
N ILE A 19 5.74 -0.23 -1.73
CA ILE A 19 5.19 0.44 -0.56
C ILE A 19 3.91 -0.29 -0.16
N LEU A 20 3.93 -0.88 1.03
CA LEU A 20 2.82 -1.67 1.56
C LEU A 20 2.01 -0.80 2.53
N LEU A 21 0.70 -0.77 2.33
CA LEU A 21 -0.21 0.01 3.13
C LEU A 21 -1.32 -0.87 3.71
N PHE A 22 -1.88 -0.43 4.83
CA PHE A 22 -2.96 -1.10 5.52
C PHE A 22 -4.11 -0.13 5.75
N ASN A 23 -5.32 -0.52 5.37
CA ASN A 23 -6.52 0.25 5.65
C ASN A 23 -7.20 -0.33 6.89
N GLU A 24 -7.18 0.42 7.99
CA GLU A 24 -7.74 -0.05 9.27
C GLU A 24 -9.26 -0.18 9.24
N ALA A 25 -9.93 0.60 8.40
CA ALA A 25 -11.40 0.55 8.31
C ALA A 25 -11.88 -0.72 7.63
N THR A 26 -11.22 -1.14 6.54
CA THR A 26 -11.60 -2.33 5.78
C THR A 26 -10.80 -3.57 6.15
N LYS A 27 -9.70 -3.40 6.89
CA LYS A 27 -8.77 -4.46 7.27
C LYS A 27 -8.02 -5.07 6.07
N ASN A 28 -8.02 -4.41 4.93
CA ASN A 28 -7.32 -4.87 3.73
C ASN A 28 -5.94 -4.25 3.61
N GLY A 29 -5.04 -4.99 2.97
CA GLY A 29 -3.75 -4.50 2.56
C GLY A 29 -3.74 -4.15 1.08
N PHE A 30 -2.89 -3.24 0.68
CA PHE A 30 -2.65 -2.92 -0.71
C PHE A 30 -1.24 -2.38 -0.86
N TYR A 31 -0.71 -2.40 -2.09
CA TYR A 31 0.67 -1.97 -2.30
C TYR A 31 0.83 -1.28 -3.64
N TYR A 32 1.87 -0.46 -3.70
CA TYR A 32 2.37 0.15 -4.93
C TYR A 32 3.74 -0.42 -5.22
N GLU A 33 4.02 -0.66 -6.49
CA GLU A 33 5.33 -1.12 -6.94
C GLU A 33 5.76 -0.28 -8.14
N PHE A 34 6.99 0.21 -8.12
CA PHE A 34 7.50 1.05 -9.19
C PHE A 34 9.03 1.04 -9.21
N GLU A 35 9.60 1.50 -10.33
CA GLU A 35 11.05 1.60 -10.44
C GLU A 35 11.59 2.70 -9.52
N THR A 36 12.75 2.46 -8.89
CA THR A 36 13.39 3.40 -7.97
C THR A 36 13.61 4.77 -8.61
N SER A 37 13.91 4.81 -9.91
CA SER A 37 14.11 6.06 -10.65
C SER A 37 12.85 6.94 -10.69
N ASN A 38 11.68 6.37 -10.47
CA ASN A 38 10.40 7.08 -10.50
C ASN A 38 9.89 7.45 -9.10
N LEU A 39 10.72 7.26 -8.07
CA LEU A 39 10.31 7.40 -6.68
C LEU A 39 9.60 8.73 -6.36
N VAL A 40 10.19 9.85 -6.77
CA VAL A 40 9.63 11.18 -6.45
C VAL A 40 8.27 11.37 -7.12
N THR A 41 8.18 11.06 -8.41
CA THR A 41 6.94 11.22 -9.16
C THR A 41 5.85 10.30 -8.62
N LYS A 42 6.18 9.05 -8.38
CA LYS A 42 5.22 8.06 -7.87
C LYS A 42 4.78 8.36 -6.46
N TRP A 43 5.69 8.83 -5.62
CA TRP A 43 5.33 9.22 -4.26
C TRP A 43 4.28 10.32 -4.25
N ASN A 44 4.43 11.33 -5.11
CA ASN A 44 3.45 12.39 -5.24
C ASN A 44 2.09 11.87 -5.74
N GLU A 45 2.09 10.93 -6.67
CA GLU A 45 0.86 10.28 -7.14
C GLU A 45 0.18 9.49 -6.02
N ILE A 46 0.96 8.78 -5.23
CA ILE A 46 0.44 8.02 -4.08
C ILE A 46 -0.22 8.97 -3.07
N LEU A 47 0.44 10.04 -2.72
CA LEU A 47 -0.10 11.03 -1.79
C LEU A 47 -1.40 11.65 -2.31
N LYS A 48 -1.47 11.92 -3.60
CA LYS A 48 -2.68 12.44 -4.24
C LYS A 48 -3.81 11.42 -4.17
N ASP A 49 -3.54 10.16 -4.52
CA ASP A 49 -4.51 9.08 -4.45
C ASP A 49 -5.06 8.93 -3.04
N LEU A 50 -4.19 8.94 -2.03
CA LEU A 50 -4.59 8.80 -0.63
C LEU A 50 -5.43 9.99 -0.15
N ASN A 51 -5.15 11.19 -0.63
CA ASN A 51 -5.94 12.37 -0.30
C ASN A 51 -7.35 12.34 -0.90
N GLU A 52 -7.50 11.72 -2.05
CA GLU A 52 -8.78 11.63 -2.75
C GLU A 52 -9.61 10.41 -2.34
N LEU A 53 -9.02 9.50 -1.57
CA LEU A 53 -9.64 8.25 -1.17
C LEU A 53 -10.75 8.46 -0.14
N ASP A 54 -11.87 7.78 -0.31
CA ASP A 54 -12.91 7.70 0.72
C ASP A 54 -12.82 6.34 1.47
N ASN A 55 -13.69 6.15 2.45
CA ASN A 55 -13.65 4.97 3.33
C ASN A 55 -13.92 3.64 2.64
N SER A 56 -14.50 3.66 1.46
CA SER A 56 -14.91 2.45 0.75
C SER A 56 -14.09 2.17 -0.49
N SER A 57 -13.20 3.09 -0.85
CA SER A 57 -12.44 3.02 -2.10
C SER A 57 -11.00 2.61 -1.86
N TYR A 58 -10.38 2.12 -2.92
CA TYR A 58 -8.95 1.82 -2.93
C TYR A 58 -8.24 2.76 -3.89
N PRO A 59 -6.97 3.08 -3.62
CA PRO A 59 -6.18 3.90 -4.54
C PRO A 59 -6.11 3.23 -5.92
N LYS A 60 -6.36 4.01 -6.96
CA LYS A 60 -6.52 3.49 -8.33
C LYS A 60 -5.30 2.76 -8.87
N SER A 61 -4.12 3.22 -8.52
CA SER A 61 -2.87 2.64 -9.03
C SER A 61 -2.29 1.57 -8.13
N SER A 62 -2.97 1.21 -7.04
CA SER A 62 -2.50 0.19 -6.12
C SER A 62 -2.98 -1.20 -6.53
N THR A 63 -2.28 -2.21 -6.03
CA THR A 63 -2.74 -3.60 -6.11
C THR A 63 -3.34 -3.96 -4.76
N VAL A 64 -4.60 -4.39 -4.76
CA VAL A 64 -5.32 -4.77 -3.55
C VAL A 64 -5.08 -6.23 -3.25
N ILE A 65 -4.78 -6.53 -1.99
CA ILE A 65 -4.66 -7.91 -1.53
C ILE A 65 -6.06 -8.38 -1.13
N SER A 66 -6.57 -9.42 -1.78
CA SER A 66 -7.96 -9.85 -1.65
C SER A 66 -8.20 -10.72 -0.42
N ARG A 67 -7.76 -10.27 0.75
CA ARG A 67 -8.11 -10.87 2.04
C ARG A 67 -7.99 -9.82 3.14
N ALA A 68 -8.68 -10.06 4.25
CA ALA A 68 -8.61 -9.18 5.41
C ALA A 68 -7.54 -9.66 6.39
N PHE A 69 -6.98 -8.72 7.15
CA PHE A 69 -5.96 -8.99 8.17
C PHE A 69 -6.41 -8.36 9.48
N ASN A 70 -6.08 -8.99 10.59
CA ASN A 70 -6.45 -8.48 11.91
C ASN A 70 -5.60 -7.28 12.31
N ASN A 71 -4.35 -7.23 11.85
CA ASN A 71 -3.42 -6.17 12.18
C ASN A 71 -2.32 -6.08 11.13
N GLU A 72 -1.45 -5.07 11.30
CA GLU A 72 -0.34 -4.81 10.37
C GLU A 72 0.67 -5.95 10.30
N ASP A 73 0.97 -6.57 11.45
CA ASP A 73 1.96 -7.65 11.50
C ASP A 73 1.52 -8.86 10.68
N GLU A 74 0.23 -9.17 10.73
CA GLU A 74 -0.36 -10.24 9.93
C GLU A 74 -0.23 -9.95 8.43
N LEU A 75 -0.49 -8.71 8.05
CA LEU A 75 -0.33 -8.27 6.66
C LEU A 75 1.12 -8.39 6.21
N ILE A 76 2.06 -7.90 7.01
CA ILE A 76 3.48 -7.93 6.67
C ILE A 76 3.95 -9.37 6.48
N THR A 77 3.60 -10.26 7.40
CA THR A 77 3.97 -11.68 7.31
C THR A 77 3.42 -12.32 6.04
N TYR A 78 2.16 -12.10 5.76
CA TYR A 78 1.53 -12.63 4.54
C TYR A 78 2.20 -12.10 3.28
N PHE A 79 2.47 -10.80 3.25
CA PHE A 79 3.07 -10.15 2.09
C PHE A 79 4.47 -10.71 1.81
N GLU A 80 5.29 -10.82 2.84
CA GLU A 80 6.66 -11.33 2.70
C GLU A 80 6.70 -12.80 2.31
N ASP A 81 5.74 -13.59 2.78
CA ASP A 81 5.71 -15.03 2.51
C ASP A 81 5.10 -15.39 1.15
N ASN A 82 4.17 -14.56 0.64
CA ASN A 82 3.36 -14.93 -0.53
C ASN A 82 3.52 -14.03 -1.75
N ILE A 83 3.93 -12.78 -1.58
CA ILE A 83 3.95 -11.80 -2.66
C ILE A 83 5.36 -11.32 -2.96
N LEU A 84 6.11 -11.03 -1.92
CA LEU A 84 7.47 -10.49 -2.07
C LEU A 84 8.51 -11.53 -2.53
#